data_6ce39602f5c96ddd1319ecfed2d7e9ef
#
_entry.id   6ce39602f5c96ddd1319ecfed2d7e9ef
#
_cell.length_a   1.000
_cell.length_b   1.000
_cell.length_c   1.000
_cell.angle_alpha   90.00
_cell.angle_beta   90.00
_cell.angle_gamma   90.00
#
_symmetry.space_group_name_H-M   'P 1'
#
loop_
_entity.id
_entity.type
_entity.pdbx_description
1 polymer ?
#
loop_
_entity_poly.entity_id
_entity_poly.type
_entity_poly.pdbx_seq_one_letter_code
_entity_poly.pdbx_strand_id
1 'polypeptide(L)'
;MQMDDLRKLNENDFLKRLVEKESGETEYSPMDPPDAFSPPARDIVAYEDYHELIRKFVDEHKAALNELEQFEKVLVEFQSNGFSATKENSEGLKKFFEFLDNKIAIHNLKEEKVLFPMLQKRLLQNGDHSTGLFPRTAIDMLENDHVKIMQTASVVFNFFALAS
;
A
#
# COMPACT_ATOMS: atom_id res chain seq x y z
N MET A 1 -7.23 27.97 6.96
CA MET A 1 -6.11 27.47 7.81
C MET A 1 -4.85 27.66 6.98
N GLN A 2 -3.89 28.48 7.42
CA GLN A 2 -2.70 28.73 6.62
C GLN A 2 -1.74 27.54 6.73
N MET A 3 -0.98 27.26 5.64
CA MET A 3 -0.02 26.14 5.61
C MET A 3 1.05 26.17 6.70
N ASP A 4 1.39 27.36 7.21
CA ASP A 4 2.29 27.51 8.36
C ASP A 4 1.73 26.87 9.64
N ASP A 5 0.40 26.75 9.77
CA ASP A 5 -0.24 26.08 10.91
C ASP A 5 -0.07 24.56 10.84
N LEU A 6 -0.05 23.97 9.63
CA LEU A 6 0.19 22.54 9.44
C LEU A 6 1.66 22.17 9.70
N ARG A 7 2.60 23.06 9.32
CA ARG A 7 4.03 22.85 9.66
C ARG A 7 4.26 22.91 11.15
N LYS A 8 3.65 23.87 11.86
CA LYS A 8 3.73 23.99 13.31
C LYS A 8 3.07 22.82 14.04
N LEU A 9 1.97 22.27 13.49
CA LEU A 9 1.37 21.04 13.98
C LEU A 9 2.34 19.86 13.82
N ASN A 10 3.09 19.81 12.71
CA ASN A 10 4.08 18.76 12.46
C ASN A 10 5.34 18.91 13.33
N GLU A 11 5.71 20.13 13.71
CA GLU A 11 6.82 20.41 14.63
C GLU A 11 6.48 20.10 16.10
N ASN A 12 5.21 20.28 16.49
CA ASN A 12 4.71 20.03 17.84
C ASN A 12 3.89 18.74 17.95
N ASP A 13 4.26 17.74 17.20
CA ASP A 13 3.51 16.54 16.92
C ASP A 13 3.17 15.73 18.18
N PHE A 14 1.93 15.87 18.65
CA PHE A 14 1.33 14.94 19.61
C PHE A 14 1.15 13.52 19.04
N LEU A 15 1.26 13.38 17.72
CA LEU A 15 1.14 12.12 17.00
C LEU A 15 2.51 11.57 16.60
N LYS A 16 3.59 12.29 16.83
CA LYS A 16 4.92 11.70 16.81
C LYS A 16 4.92 10.64 17.90
N ARG A 17 4.61 9.46 17.50
CA ARG A 17 4.84 8.32 18.37
C ARG A 17 6.31 8.38 18.75
N LEU A 18 6.56 8.61 20.03
CA LEU A 18 7.89 8.47 20.63
C LEU A 18 8.25 6.97 20.62
N VAL A 19 8.32 6.41 19.42
CA VAL A 19 8.71 5.02 19.16
C VAL A 19 10.20 4.95 18.85
N GLU A 20 10.91 6.07 18.91
CA GLU A 20 12.35 6.03 19.01
C GLU A 20 12.72 5.55 20.41
N LYS A 21 12.60 4.26 20.60
CA LYS A 21 13.09 3.65 21.80
C LYS A 21 14.43 3.02 21.56
N GLU A 22 15.34 3.49 22.34
CA GLU A 22 16.68 2.97 22.54
C GLU A 22 16.70 1.54 23.11
N SER A 23 15.61 0.92 23.42
CA SER A 23 15.54 -0.44 23.90
C SER A 23 15.13 -1.37 22.76
N GLY A 24 15.96 -2.33 22.43
CA GLY A 24 15.72 -3.35 21.43
C GLY A 24 14.59 -4.34 21.77
N GLU A 25 13.64 -3.93 22.58
CA GLU A 25 12.41 -4.64 22.84
C GLU A 25 11.33 -4.09 21.93
N THR A 26 10.84 -4.90 21.02
CA THR A 26 9.67 -4.63 20.19
C THR A 26 8.45 -4.52 21.10
N GLU A 27 8.10 -3.30 21.50
CA GLU A 27 6.76 -3.07 22.05
C GLU A 27 5.73 -3.18 20.92
N TYR A 28 4.91 -4.21 21.00
CA TYR A 28 3.76 -4.33 20.12
C TYR A 28 2.78 -3.19 20.37
N SER A 29 2.65 -2.29 19.41
CA SER A 29 1.49 -1.42 19.36
C SER A 29 0.27 -2.25 18.96
N PRO A 30 -0.91 -2.04 19.55
CA PRO A 30 -2.14 -2.67 19.07
C PRO A 30 -2.47 -2.33 17.61
N MET A 31 -1.82 -1.30 17.07
CA MET A 31 -1.94 -0.86 15.68
C MET A 31 -0.85 -1.43 14.77
N ASP A 32 0.18 -2.05 15.33
CA ASP A 32 1.20 -2.70 14.51
C ASP A 32 0.63 -4.02 14.00
N PRO A 33 0.75 -4.28 12.70
CA PRO A 33 0.44 -5.61 12.21
C PRO A 33 1.36 -6.58 12.94
N PRO A 34 0.85 -7.72 13.37
CA PRO A 34 1.70 -8.74 13.96
C PRO A 34 2.79 -9.13 12.97
N ASP A 35 3.97 -9.49 13.50
CA ASP A 35 5.11 -9.89 12.69
C ASP A 35 4.67 -10.85 11.59
N ALA A 36 4.78 -10.37 10.39
CA ALA A 36 4.45 -11.17 9.25
C ALA A 36 5.50 -12.26 9.10
N PHE A 37 5.06 -13.45 8.79
CA PHE A 37 5.97 -14.52 8.42
C PHE A 37 6.79 -14.09 7.20
N SER A 38 8.09 -13.88 7.39
CA SER A 38 9.02 -13.68 6.28
C SER A 38 9.49 -15.05 5.79
N PRO A 39 9.07 -15.50 4.61
CA PRO A 39 9.56 -16.76 4.08
C PRO A 39 11.06 -16.63 3.82
N PRO A 40 11.81 -17.75 3.96
CA PRO A 40 13.22 -17.75 3.59
C PRO A 40 13.40 -17.31 2.14
N ALA A 41 14.51 -16.61 1.86
CA ALA A 41 14.85 -16.22 0.49
C ALA A 41 14.83 -17.45 -0.41
N ARG A 42 14.06 -17.37 -1.49
CA ARG A 42 13.96 -18.43 -2.51
C ARG A 42 14.54 -17.92 -3.82
N ASP A 43 14.88 -18.85 -4.70
CA ASP A 43 15.33 -18.52 -6.04
C ASP A 43 14.26 -17.71 -6.78
N ILE A 44 14.70 -16.67 -7.45
CA ILE A 44 13.82 -15.82 -8.27
C ILE A 44 13.39 -16.66 -9.47
N VAL A 45 12.09 -16.86 -9.59
CA VAL A 45 11.49 -17.51 -10.77
C VAL A 45 11.42 -16.51 -11.91
N ALA A 46 11.85 -16.90 -13.11
CA ALA A 46 11.74 -16.06 -14.29
C ALA A 46 10.27 -15.80 -14.65
N TYR A 47 9.99 -14.63 -15.23
CA TYR A 47 8.61 -14.25 -15.60
C TYR A 47 7.96 -15.26 -16.57
N GLU A 48 8.74 -15.82 -17.46
CA GLU A 48 8.32 -16.82 -18.45
C GLU A 48 7.85 -18.13 -17.81
N ASP A 49 8.36 -18.44 -16.63
CA ASP A 49 8.04 -19.66 -15.88
C ASP A 49 6.81 -19.50 -14.98
N TYR A 50 6.27 -18.28 -14.85
CA TYR A 50 5.03 -18.08 -14.12
C TYR A 50 3.84 -18.69 -14.81
N HIS A 51 2.93 -19.26 -14.04
CA HIS A 51 1.62 -19.64 -14.52
C HIS A 51 0.89 -18.43 -15.14
N GLU A 52 0.10 -18.63 -16.18
CA GLU A 52 -0.60 -17.55 -16.91
C GLU A 52 -1.40 -16.62 -15.99
N LEU A 53 -2.06 -17.18 -14.97
CA LEU A 53 -2.79 -16.39 -13.97
C LEU A 53 -1.86 -15.43 -13.22
N ILE A 54 -0.71 -15.92 -12.76
CA ILE A 54 0.28 -15.09 -12.03
C ILE A 54 0.85 -14.01 -12.95
N ARG A 55 1.14 -14.33 -14.22
CA ARG A 55 1.59 -13.31 -15.17
C ARG A 55 0.60 -12.16 -15.32
N LYS A 56 -0.70 -12.44 -15.35
CA LYS A 56 -1.74 -11.39 -15.41
C LYS A 56 -1.67 -10.46 -14.19
N PHE A 57 -1.53 -11.00 -12.99
CA PHE A 57 -1.37 -10.18 -11.78
C PHE A 57 -0.09 -9.36 -11.80
N VAL A 58 1.03 -9.96 -12.19
CA VAL A 58 2.31 -9.24 -12.33
C VAL A 58 2.21 -8.10 -13.34
N ASP A 59 1.53 -8.29 -14.45
CA ASP A 59 1.34 -7.24 -15.47
C ASP A 59 0.39 -6.13 -14.97
N GLU A 60 -0.66 -6.49 -14.21
CA GLU A 60 -1.52 -5.50 -13.54
C GLU A 60 -0.71 -4.68 -12.50
N HIS A 61 0.23 -5.29 -11.74
CA HIS A 61 1.15 -4.58 -10.86
C HIS A 61 2.09 -3.63 -11.60
N LYS A 62 2.66 -4.05 -12.74
CA LYS A 62 3.50 -3.17 -13.57
C LYS A 62 2.72 -1.94 -14.06
N ALA A 63 1.47 -2.15 -14.48
CA ALA A 63 0.60 -1.05 -14.87
C ALA A 63 0.31 -0.10 -13.69
N ALA A 64 0.09 -0.64 -12.49
CA ALA A 64 -0.12 0.14 -11.29
C ALA A 64 1.10 0.99 -10.92
N LEU A 65 2.31 0.42 -10.99
CA LEU A 65 3.55 1.16 -10.76
C LEU A 65 3.73 2.31 -11.75
N ASN A 66 3.42 2.10 -13.02
CA ASN A 66 3.49 3.16 -14.03
C ASN A 66 2.48 4.30 -13.74
N GLU A 67 1.25 4.00 -13.33
CA GLU A 67 0.29 5.04 -12.95
C GLU A 67 0.69 5.76 -11.66
N LEU A 68 1.33 5.08 -10.69
CA LEU A 68 1.91 5.71 -9.51
C LEU A 68 3.04 6.69 -9.85
N GLU A 69 3.92 6.33 -10.79
CA GLU A 69 4.97 7.25 -11.27
C GLU A 69 4.39 8.51 -11.94
N GLN A 70 3.28 8.37 -12.68
CA GLN A 70 2.60 9.53 -13.26
C GLN A 70 1.94 10.39 -12.16
N PHE A 71 1.33 9.74 -11.18
CA PHE A 71 0.73 10.44 -10.04
C PHE A 71 1.77 11.20 -9.20
N GLU A 72 2.93 10.61 -8.97
CA GLU A 72 4.05 11.28 -8.29
C GLU A 72 4.43 12.59 -9.00
N LYS A 73 4.52 12.57 -10.33
CA LYS A 73 4.83 13.79 -11.12
C LYS A 73 3.75 14.86 -10.90
N VAL A 74 2.48 14.46 -10.90
CA VAL A 74 1.36 15.38 -10.61
C VAL A 74 1.47 15.98 -9.21
N LEU A 75 1.84 15.18 -8.21
CA LEU A 75 2.04 15.66 -6.84
C LEU A 75 3.21 16.64 -6.71
N VAL A 76 4.33 16.35 -7.36
CA VAL A 76 5.51 17.23 -7.38
C VAL A 76 5.17 18.55 -8.05
N GLU A 77 4.44 18.54 -9.16
CA GLU A 77 3.97 19.76 -9.83
C GLU A 77 3.00 20.55 -8.94
N PHE A 78 2.03 19.88 -8.32
CA PHE A 78 1.10 20.50 -7.38
C PHE A 78 1.83 21.18 -6.22
N GLN A 79 2.85 20.52 -5.66
CA GLN A 79 3.71 21.08 -4.62
C GLN A 79 4.48 22.29 -5.11
N SER A 80 5.07 22.22 -6.30
CA SER A 80 5.87 23.31 -6.88
C SER A 80 5.05 24.56 -7.17
N ASN A 81 3.77 24.40 -7.47
CA ASN A 81 2.80 25.48 -7.69
C ASN A 81 2.19 26.01 -6.37
N GLY A 82 2.81 25.74 -5.23
CA GLY A 82 2.33 26.19 -3.92
C GLY A 82 0.99 25.58 -3.52
N PHE A 83 0.72 24.34 -3.96
CA PHE A 83 -0.54 23.60 -3.74
C PHE A 83 -1.76 24.28 -4.37
N SER A 84 -1.55 25.04 -5.44
CA SER A 84 -2.63 25.63 -6.20
C SER A 84 -3.18 24.63 -7.22
N ALA A 85 -4.49 24.44 -7.20
CA ALA A 85 -5.16 23.57 -8.16
C ALA A 85 -5.13 24.23 -9.56
N THR A 86 -4.41 23.61 -10.49
CA THR A 86 -4.51 23.91 -11.92
C THR A 86 -5.44 22.89 -12.57
N LYS A 87 -5.88 23.18 -13.79
CA LYS A 87 -6.71 22.23 -14.53
C LYS A 87 -5.96 20.92 -14.78
N GLU A 88 -4.68 21.03 -15.15
CA GLU A 88 -3.82 19.90 -15.49
C GLU A 88 -3.60 18.98 -14.29
N ASN A 89 -3.23 19.53 -13.14
CA ASN A 89 -3.01 18.70 -11.94
C ASN A 89 -4.32 18.13 -11.39
N SER A 90 -5.45 18.85 -11.51
CA SER A 90 -6.78 18.33 -11.12
C SER A 90 -7.21 17.15 -12.00
N GLU A 91 -6.96 17.22 -13.31
CA GLU A 91 -7.20 16.10 -14.23
C GLU A 91 -6.28 14.89 -13.92
N GLY A 92 -5.02 15.13 -13.59
CA GLY A 92 -4.09 14.11 -13.18
C GLY A 92 -4.50 13.39 -11.89
N LEU A 93 -4.91 14.15 -10.88
CA LEU A 93 -5.47 13.60 -9.63
C LEU A 93 -6.71 12.74 -9.89
N LYS A 94 -7.66 13.29 -10.66
CA LYS A 94 -8.88 12.57 -11.03
C LYS A 94 -8.58 11.26 -11.74
N LYS A 95 -7.70 11.28 -12.74
CA LYS A 95 -7.28 10.08 -13.48
C LYS A 95 -6.73 9.00 -12.55
N PHE A 96 -5.90 9.39 -11.58
CA PHE A 96 -5.31 8.44 -10.63
C PHE A 96 -6.37 7.80 -9.73
N PHE A 97 -7.30 8.57 -9.18
CA PHE A 97 -8.36 8.01 -8.34
C PHE A 97 -9.35 7.15 -9.13
N GLU A 98 -9.65 7.51 -10.37
CA GLU A 98 -10.42 6.65 -11.27
C GLU A 98 -9.70 5.33 -11.58
N PHE A 99 -8.37 5.36 -11.69
CA PHE A 99 -7.57 4.15 -11.83
C PHE A 99 -7.60 3.29 -10.56
N LEU A 100 -7.47 3.88 -9.39
CA LEU A 100 -7.60 3.15 -8.11
C LEU A 100 -8.95 2.43 -8.01
N ASP A 101 -10.05 3.13 -8.28
CA ASP A 101 -11.39 2.55 -8.15
C ASP A 101 -11.68 1.48 -9.20
N ASN A 102 -11.28 1.73 -10.45
CA ASN A 102 -11.67 0.86 -11.57
C ASN A 102 -10.66 -0.25 -11.87
N LYS A 103 -9.43 -0.15 -11.35
CA LYS A 103 -8.38 -1.14 -11.62
C LYS A 103 -7.84 -1.76 -10.35
N ILE A 104 -7.32 -0.96 -9.43
CA ILE A 104 -6.67 -1.49 -8.22
C ILE A 104 -7.68 -2.16 -7.29
N ALA A 105 -8.81 -1.55 -7.01
CA ALA A 105 -9.84 -2.16 -6.17
C ALA A 105 -10.35 -3.50 -6.74
N ILE A 106 -10.51 -3.58 -8.06
CA ILE A 106 -10.91 -4.83 -8.74
C ILE A 106 -9.78 -5.86 -8.72
N HIS A 107 -8.52 -5.43 -8.89
CA HIS A 107 -7.35 -6.28 -8.81
C HIS A 107 -7.25 -6.92 -7.41
N ASN A 108 -7.27 -6.10 -6.35
CA ASN A 108 -7.25 -6.56 -4.97
C ASN A 108 -8.38 -7.56 -4.70
N LEU A 109 -9.59 -7.28 -5.19
CA LEU A 109 -10.73 -8.18 -5.04
C LEU A 109 -10.49 -9.55 -5.71
N LYS A 110 -9.86 -9.59 -6.88
CA LYS A 110 -9.50 -10.85 -7.56
C LYS A 110 -8.47 -11.64 -6.74
N GLU A 111 -7.44 -10.96 -6.20
CA GLU A 111 -6.45 -11.59 -5.35
C GLU A 111 -7.07 -12.16 -4.10
N GLU A 112 -7.82 -11.37 -3.36
CA GLU A 112 -8.45 -11.78 -2.09
C GLU A 112 -9.51 -12.88 -2.26
N LYS A 113 -10.25 -12.86 -3.35
CA LYS A 113 -11.33 -13.85 -3.58
C LYS A 113 -10.84 -15.14 -4.26
N VAL A 114 -9.77 -15.08 -5.03
CA VAL A 114 -9.35 -16.21 -5.86
C VAL A 114 -7.92 -16.64 -5.54
N LEU A 115 -6.95 -15.74 -5.67
CA LEU A 115 -5.54 -16.10 -5.59
C LEU A 115 -5.10 -16.41 -4.15
N PHE A 116 -5.40 -15.53 -3.22
CA PHE A 116 -4.95 -15.64 -1.83
C PHE A 116 -5.46 -16.90 -1.13
N PRO A 117 -6.73 -17.30 -1.22
CA PRO A 117 -7.18 -18.55 -0.61
C PRO A 117 -6.48 -19.78 -1.16
N MET A 118 -6.16 -19.79 -2.46
CA MET A 118 -5.43 -20.89 -3.09
C MET A 118 -3.97 -20.95 -2.61
N LEU A 119 -3.29 -19.80 -2.57
CA LEU A 119 -1.91 -19.70 -2.11
C LEU A 119 -1.79 -20.00 -0.63
N GLN A 120 -2.66 -19.43 0.21
CA GLN A 120 -2.66 -19.65 1.65
C GLN A 120 -2.79 -21.14 1.98
N LYS A 121 -3.71 -21.83 1.32
CA LYS A 121 -3.86 -23.28 1.48
C LYS A 121 -2.56 -24.02 1.13
N ARG A 122 -1.88 -23.64 0.06
CA ARG A 122 -0.62 -24.26 -0.36
C ARG A 122 0.51 -23.97 0.62
N LEU A 123 0.64 -22.72 1.06
CA LEU A 123 1.68 -22.32 2.02
C LEU A 123 1.52 -23.08 3.34
N LEU A 124 0.30 -23.16 3.86
CA LEU A 124 0.02 -23.96 5.08
C LEU A 124 0.35 -25.44 4.89
N GLN A 125 0.01 -26.03 3.75
CA GLN A 125 0.33 -27.43 3.46
C GLN A 125 1.82 -27.70 3.33
N ASN A 126 2.59 -26.73 2.85
CA ASN A 126 4.03 -26.84 2.66
C ASN A 126 4.84 -26.49 3.93
N GLY A 127 4.18 -26.05 5.00
CA GLY A 127 4.88 -25.59 6.21
C GLY A 127 5.46 -24.17 6.08
N ASP A 128 5.06 -23.42 5.04
CA ASP A 128 5.50 -22.04 4.81
C ASP A 128 4.62 -21.07 5.63
N HIS A 129 4.69 -21.19 6.95
CA HIS A 129 3.87 -20.40 7.87
C HIS A 129 4.61 -20.20 9.21
N SER A 130 4.17 -19.19 9.98
CA SER A 130 4.66 -18.95 11.32
C SER A 130 4.30 -20.12 12.26
N THR A 131 5.10 -20.27 13.31
CA THR A 131 4.78 -21.18 14.41
C THR A 131 3.78 -20.52 15.37
N GLY A 132 2.77 -21.23 15.82
CA GLY A 132 1.81 -20.71 16.79
C GLY A 132 0.41 -21.30 16.63
N LEU A 133 -0.50 -20.88 17.50
CA LEU A 133 -1.89 -21.35 17.49
C LEU A 133 -2.66 -20.92 16.23
N PHE A 134 -2.30 -19.75 15.69
CA PHE A 134 -2.86 -19.20 14.45
C PHE A 134 -1.73 -18.98 13.47
N PRO A 135 -1.39 -20.00 12.65
CA PRO A 135 -0.29 -19.88 11.69
C PRO A 135 -0.58 -18.80 10.66
N ARG A 136 0.41 -17.95 10.41
CA ARG A 136 0.38 -16.87 9.43
C ARG A 136 1.28 -17.19 8.27
N THR A 137 0.87 -16.72 7.12
CA THR A 137 1.61 -16.88 5.86
C THR A 137 1.97 -15.52 5.27
N ALA A 138 2.72 -15.50 4.17
CA ALA A 138 2.97 -14.27 3.42
C ALA A 138 1.67 -13.61 2.90
N ILE A 139 0.57 -14.34 2.79
CA ILE A 139 -0.73 -13.79 2.35
C ILE A 139 -1.27 -12.78 3.36
N ASP A 140 -1.12 -13.03 4.65
CA ASP A 140 -1.56 -12.10 5.70
C ASP A 140 -0.89 -10.72 5.56
N MET A 141 0.37 -10.67 5.05
CA MET A 141 1.05 -9.40 4.73
C MET A 141 0.39 -8.71 3.54
N LEU A 142 0.16 -9.46 2.46
CA LEU A 142 -0.41 -8.90 1.23
C LEU A 142 -1.82 -8.34 1.48
N GLU A 143 -2.66 -9.04 2.24
CA GLU A 143 -3.98 -8.55 2.65
C GLU A 143 -3.87 -7.25 3.47
N ASN A 144 -2.91 -7.19 4.41
CA ASN A 144 -2.68 -5.98 5.18
C ASN A 144 -2.16 -4.82 4.31
N ASP A 145 -1.34 -5.08 3.30
CA ASP A 145 -0.86 -4.06 2.37
C ASP A 145 -2.00 -3.51 1.49
N HIS A 146 -2.96 -4.35 1.08
CA HIS A 146 -4.18 -3.88 0.41
C HIS A 146 -4.97 -2.90 1.28
N VAL A 147 -5.16 -3.23 2.56
CA VAL A 147 -5.83 -2.34 3.52
C VAL A 147 -5.09 -1.01 3.64
N LYS A 148 -3.76 -1.03 3.78
CA LYS A 148 -2.93 0.17 3.88
C LYS A 148 -3.03 1.04 2.63
N ILE A 149 -2.95 0.43 1.44
CA ILE A 149 -3.08 1.15 0.16
C ILE A 149 -4.41 1.89 0.11
N MET A 150 -5.51 1.21 0.40
CA MET A 150 -6.85 1.83 0.34
C MET A 150 -7.06 2.90 1.41
N GLN A 151 -6.53 2.69 2.61
CA GLN A 151 -6.56 3.70 3.68
C GLN A 151 -5.75 4.94 3.30
N THR A 152 -4.53 4.76 2.79
CA THR A 152 -3.67 5.86 2.34
C THR A 152 -4.32 6.63 1.20
N ALA A 153 -4.88 5.93 0.21
CA ALA A 153 -5.60 6.55 -0.90
C ALA A 153 -6.79 7.40 -0.40
N SER A 154 -7.55 6.89 0.57
CA SER A 154 -8.66 7.63 1.17
C SER A 154 -8.20 8.90 1.89
N VAL A 155 -7.08 8.85 2.62
CA VAL A 155 -6.50 10.03 3.29
C VAL A 155 -6.06 11.06 2.26
N VAL A 156 -5.35 10.63 1.21
CA VAL A 156 -4.88 11.51 0.14
C VAL A 156 -6.05 12.14 -0.61
N PHE A 157 -7.08 11.36 -0.95
CA PHE A 157 -8.29 11.86 -1.59
C PHE A 157 -8.98 12.93 -0.75
N ASN A 158 -9.18 12.67 0.55
CA ASN A 158 -9.79 13.64 1.46
C ASN A 158 -8.96 14.91 1.60
N PHE A 159 -7.63 14.79 1.61
CA PHE A 159 -6.75 15.96 1.63
C PHE A 159 -6.99 16.87 0.43
N PHE A 160 -7.07 16.32 -0.78
CA PHE A 160 -7.32 17.10 -1.98
C PHE A 160 -8.76 17.64 -2.05
N ALA A 161 -9.74 16.87 -1.58
CA ALA A 161 -11.14 17.34 -1.52
C ALA A 161 -11.35 18.52 -0.54
N LEU A 162 -10.48 18.67 0.46
CA LEU A 162 -10.51 19.80 1.39
C LEU A 162 -9.68 20.99 0.89
N ALA A 163 -8.75 20.76 -0.03
CA ALA A 163 -7.87 21.80 -0.59
C ALA A 163 -8.47 22.48 -1.85
N SER A 164 -9.49 21.90 -2.44
CA SER A 164 -10.23 22.41 -3.60
C SER A 164 -11.43 23.25 -3.19
#